data_a941d93f0f1050ef45b939e51c9117f9
#
_entry.id   a941d93f0f1050ef45b939e51c9117f9
#
_cell.length_a   1.000
_cell.length_b   1.000
_cell.length_c   1.000
_cell.angle_alpha   90.00
_cell.angle_beta   90.00
_cell.angle_gamma   90.00
#
_symmetry.space_group_name_H-M   'P 1'
#
loop_
_entity.id
_entity.type
_entity.pdbx_description
1 polymer ?
#
loop_
_entity_poly.entity_id
_entity_poly.type
_entity_poly.pdbx_seq_one_letter_code
_entity_poly.pdbx_strand_id
1 'polypeptide(L)'
;MQGLILEGTTEDSVRLSNNIELVADLSPRQVRVEIHAAGVCGSDLSCVHGKYYMPTPLVPGHEAAGKVVEVGSAVTYCQKGDHVILSTFGNCGHCPECEDGHPGNCRNGGMGGLTQPYREEDQLLYNFANIGAFVQETIVNENQCIPIPKEMPLASASLIGCGVITGTGAVFNRAKVQIGDTVVVIGAGGVGLNVIQAANLVGASQIVAIDRVAEKESLARDFGATDFIVSELSLIHISEPTRRS
;
A
#
# COMPACT_ATOMS: atom_id res chain seq x y z
N MET A 1 -10.42 1.56 21.24
CA MET A 1 -9.30 0.77 20.74
C MET A 1 -8.04 1.61 20.63
N GLN A 2 -6.89 0.94 20.57
CA GLN A 2 -5.59 1.59 20.41
C GLN A 2 -5.27 1.86 18.94
N GLY A 3 -4.64 3.00 18.66
CA GLY A 3 -4.18 3.34 17.31
C GLY A 3 -3.35 4.64 17.29
N LEU A 4 -2.80 4.95 16.11
CA LEU A 4 -2.07 6.19 15.87
C LEU A 4 -3.00 7.24 15.25
N ILE A 5 -2.84 8.48 15.68
CA ILE A 5 -3.52 9.64 15.11
C ILE A 5 -2.47 10.63 14.62
N LEU A 6 -2.63 11.08 13.39
CA LEU A 6 -1.87 12.20 12.81
C LEU A 6 -2.72 13.47 12.90
N GLU A 7 -2.26 14.45 13.65
CA GLU A 7 -2.98 15.72 13.90
C GLU A 7 -2.51 16.88 13.01
N GLY A 8 -1.39 16.72 12.33
CA GLY A 8 -0.78 17.76 11.51
C GLY A 8 0.23 17.19 10.53
N THR A 9 1.11 18.04 10.02
CA THR A 9 2.08 17.69 8.96
C THR A 9 3.54 17.74 9.45
N THR A 10 3.76 17.37 10.71
CA THR A 10 5.10 17.26 11.31
C THR A 10 5.24 15.94 12.05
N GLU A 11 6.47 15.46 12.27
CA GLU A 11 6.72 14.22 12.99
C GLU A 11 6.14 14.23 14.40
N ASP A 12 6.18 15.37 15.09
CA ASP A 12 5.60 15.56 16.44
C ASP A 12 4.07 15.52 16.44
N SER A 13 3.43 15.54 15.28
CA SER A 13 1.97 15.47 15.15
C SER A 13 1.41 14.05 15.18
N VAL A 14 2.25 13.03 15.26
CA VAL A 14 1.83 11.62 15.40
C VAL A 14 1.76 11.26 16.88
N ARG A 15 0.59 10.84 17.33
CA ARG A 15 0.42 10.36 18.71
C ARG A 15 -0.30 9.04 18.79
N LEU A 16 -0.04 8.31 19.86
CA LEU A 16 -0.78 7.12 20.24
C LEU A 16 -2.05 7.51 21.00
N SER A 17 -3.17 6.91 20.63
CA SER A 17 -4.42 6.97 21.39
C SER A 17 -4.87 5.57 21.82
N ASN A 18 -5.55 5.51 22.96
CA ASN A 18 -6.24 4.29 23.45
C ASN A 18 -7.77 4.41 23.34
N ASN A 19 -8.28 5.54 22.87
CA ASN A 19 -9.70 5.90 22.95
C ASN A 19 -10.36 6.03 21.56
N ILE A 20 -9.75 5.48 20.51
CA ILE A 20 -10.36 5.50 19.18
C ILE A 20 -11.56 4.55 19.15
N GLU A 21 -12.66 5.00 18.60
CA GLU A 21 -13.88 4.20 18.40
C GLU A 21 -14.26 4.17 16.93
N LEU A 22 -14.85 3.06 16.47
CA LEU A 22 -15.53 3.00 15.18
C LEU A 22 -16.91 3.67 15.33
N VAL A 23 -17.24 4.60 14.43
CA VAL A 23 -18.50 5.36 14.50
C VAL A 23 -19.59 4.85 13.59
N ALA A 24 -19.27 3.94 12.67
CA ALA A 24 -20.20 3.52 11.65
C ALA A 24 -20.71 2.10 11.89
N ASP A 25 -22.02 1.91 11.78
CA ASP A 25 -22.58 0.62 11.45
C ASP A 25 -22.14 0.23 10.03
N LEU A 26 -21.94 -1.06 9.80
CA LEU A 26 -21.53 -1.55 8.48
C LEU A 26 -22.58 -1.24 7.42
N SER A 27 -22.19 -0.50 6.40
CA SER A 27 -22.97 -0.41 5.17
C SER A 27 -23.04 -1.79 4.49
N PRO A 28 -24.05 -2.04 3.62
CA PRO A 28 -24.27 -3.38 3.07
C PRO A 28 -23.06 -4.03 2.38
N ARG A 29 -22.14 -3.22 1.81
CA ARG A 29 -20.92 -3.70 1.12
C ARG A 29 -19.64 -3.41 1.88
N GLN A 30 -19.70 -3.16 3.17
CA GLN A 30 -18.53 -2.94 4.00
C GLN A 30 -18.16 -4.18 4.81
N VAL A 31 -16.89 -4.24 5.17
CA VAL A 31 -16.26 -5.32 5.93
C VAL A 31 -15.48 -4.72 7.08
N ARG A 32 -15.69 -5.25 8.28
CA ARG A 32 -14.91 -4.92 9.46
C ARG A 32 -13.78 -5.91 9.62
N VAL A 33 -12.58 -5.41 9.72
CA VAL A 33 -11.35 -6.20 9.77
C VAL A 33 -10.57 -5.90 11.03
N GLU A 34 -10.26 -6.92 11.82
CA GLU A 34 -9.28 -6.87 12.89
C GLU A 34 -7.89 -6.90 12.29
N ILE A 35 -7.09 -5.87 12.54
CA ILE A 35 -5.74 -5.73 11.99
C ILE A 35 -4.77 -6.55 12.82
N HIS A 36 -4.08 -7.48 12.20
CA HIS A 36 -3.06 -8.32 12.84
C HIS A 36 -1.64 -7.88 12.50
N ALA A 37 -1.44 -7.27 11.34
CA ALA A 37 -0.17 -6.70 10.93
C ALA A 37 -0.39 -5.51 9.99
N ALA A 38 0.43 -4.49 10.14
CA ALA A 38 0.47 -3.34 9.26
C ALA A 38 1.92 -2.98 8.91
N GLY A 39 2.18 -2.73 7.62
CA GLY A 39 3.46 -2.25 7.12
C GLY A 39 3.56 -0.73 7.22
N VAL A 40 4.77 -0.23 7.43
CA VAL A 40 5.09 1.21 7.35
C VAL A 40 5.70 1.49 5.99
N CYS A 41 5.05 2.34 5.20
CA CYS A 41 5.46 2.71 3.86
C CYS A 41 6.02 4.13 3.80
N GLY A 42 6.81 4.42 2.77
CA GLY A 42 7.24 5.78 2.47
C GLY A 42 6.09 6.75 2.22
N SER A 43 4.91 6.25 1.82
CA SER A 43 3.70 7.05 1.65
C SER A 43 3.13 7.54 2.98
N ASP A 44 3.23 6.75 4.06
CA ASP A 44 2.84 7.18 5.41
C ASP A 44 3.73 8.32 5.88
N LEU A 45 5.06 8.19 5.69
CA LEU A 45 6.01 9.26 6.00
C LEU A 45 5.77 10.52 5.15
N SER A 46 5.41 10.34 3.87
CA SER A 46 5.07 11.47 3.00
C SER A 46 3.81 12.19 3.46
N CYS A 47 2.84 11.45 4.02
CA CYS A 47 1.65 12.02 4.64
C CYS A 47 2.02 12.83 5.90
N VAL A 48 2.81 12.24 6.80
CA VAL A 48 3.29 12.92 8.01
C VAL A 48 4.05 14.21 7.70
N HIS A 49 4.88 14.22 6.65
CA HIS A 49 5.63 15.40 6.23
C HIS A 49 4.85 16.37 5.34
N GLY A 50 3.54 16.19 5.18
CA GLY A 50 2.70 17.09 4.39
C GLY A 50 2.97 17.11 2.89
N LYS A 51 3.68 16.07 2.35
CA LYS A 51 3.91 15.94 0.90
C LYS A 51 2.64 15.53 0.15
N TYR A 52 1.69 14.91 0.85
CA TYR A 52 0.32 14.69 0.39
C TYR A 52 -0.61 15.59 1.18
N TYR A 53 -1.49 16.32 0.50
CA TYR A 53 -2.56 17.03 1.17
C TYR A 53 -3.60 16.02 1.67
N MET A 54 -3.64 15.82 2.97
CA MET A 54 -4.64 15.00 3.64
C MET A 54 -5.28 15.81 4.76
N PRO A 55 -6.59 15.75 4.91
CA PRO A 55 -7.24 16.37 6.05
C PRO A 55 -6.85 15.65 7.33
N THR A 56 -6.62 16.42 8.38
CA THR A 56 -6.32 15.92 9.73
C THR A 56 -7.43 16.37 10.69
N PRO A 57 -7.65 15.67 11.82
CA PRO A 57 -6.91 14.48 12.25
C PRO A 57 -7.29 13.22 11.45
N LEU A 58 -6.31 12.31 11.28
CA LEU A 58 -6.53 11.06 10.57
C LEU A 58 -5.80 9.88 11.24
N VAL A 59 -6.31 8.67 11.01
CA VAL A 59 -5.62 7.42 11.32
C VAL A 59 -4.76 7.04 10.11
N PRO A 60 -3.42 7.00 10.24
CA PRO A 60 -2.52 6.63 9.15
C PRO A 60 -2.47 5.12 8.92
N GLY A 61 -1.61 4.68 7.97
CA GLY A 61 -1.42 3.28 7.60
C GLY A 61 -2.33 2.85 6.45
N HIS A 62 -1.76 2.10 5.50
CA HIS A 62 -2.47 1.62 4.31
C HIS A 62 -2.01 0.25 3.82
N GLU A 63 -0.98 -0.32 4.43
CA GLU A 63 -0.51 -1.69 4.20
C GLU A 63 -0.97 -2.55 5.36
N ALA A 64 -1.90 -3.47 5.16
CA ALA A 64 -2.42 -4.26 6.26
C ALA A 64 -2.89 -5.65 5.86
N ALA A 65 -2.81 -6.56 6.81
CA ALA A 65 -3.45 -7.86 6.78
C ALA A 65 -4.11 -8.15 8.13
N GLY A 66 -5.21 -8.87 8.07
CA GLY A 66 -5.99 -9.14 9.26
C GLY A 66 -7.05 -10.21 9.04
N LYS A 67 -8.03 -10.21 9.94
CA LYS A 67 -9.11 -11.17 9.94
C LYS A 67 -10.46 -10.46 9.87
N VAL A 68 -11.32 -10.95 9.01
CA VAL A 68 -12.70 -10.45 8.90
C VAL A 68 -13.46 -10.81 10.16
N VAL A 69 -14.00 -9.81 10.86
CA VAL A 69 -14.80 -9.99 12.08
C VAL A 69 -16.28 -9.81 11.83
N GLU A 70 -16.64 -8.99 10.83
CA GLU A 70 -18.03 -8.73 10.48
C GLU A 70 -18.15 -8.33 8.99
N VAL A 71 -19.27 -8.68 8.35
CA VAL A 71 -19.54 -8.33 6.96
C VAL A 71 -20.93 -7.72 6.82
N GLY A 72 -21.06 -6.73 5.95
CA GLY A 72 -22.34 -6.15 5.59
C GLY A 72 -23.26 -7.12 4.82
N SER A 73 -24.54 -6.84 4.79
CA SER A 73 -25.58 -7.75 4.29
C SER A 73 -25.50 -8.09 2.79
N ALA A 74 -24.77 -7.30 1.99
CA ALA A 74 -24.58 -7.50 0.56
C ALA A 74 -23.15 -7.88 0.18
N VAL A 75 -22.28 -8.18 1.16
CA VAL A 75 -20.91 -8.66 0.92
C VAL A 75 -20.97 -10.08 0.38
N THR A 76 -20.24 -10.34 -0.71
CA THR A 76 -20.21 -11.65 -1.37
C THR A 76 -18.77 -12.18 -1.55
N TYR A 77 -17.77 -11.31 -1.38
CA TYR A 77 -16.38 -11.60 -1.73
C TYR A 77 -15.58 -12.24 -0.60
N CYS A 78 -15.96 -11.98 0.65
CA CYS A 78 -15.34 -12.56 1.84
C CYS A 78 -16.40 -12.84 2.92
N GLN A 79 -16.01 -13.58 3.94
CA GLN A 79 -16.87 -13.95 5.07
C GLN A 79 -16.13 -13.81 6.40
N LYS A 80 -16.89 -13.76 7.48
CA LYS A 80 -16.33 -13.75 8.84
C LYS A 80 -15.37 -14.92 9.06
N GLY A 81 -14.17 -14.60 9.55
CA GLY A 81 -13.11 -15.57 9.85
C GLY A 81 -12.10 -15.74 8.70
N ASP A 82 -12.31 -15.10 7.56
CA ASP A 82 -11.32 -15.10 6.49
C ASP A 82 -10.10 -14.26 6.87
N HIS A 83 -8.92 -14.73 6.46
CA HIS A 83 -7.70 -13.93 6.44
C HIS A 83 -7.70 -13.08 5.17
N VAL A 84 -7.38 -11.80 5.31
CA VAL A 84 -7.42 -10.85 4.20
C VAL A 84 -6.22 -9.93 4.21
N ILE A 85 -5.82 -9.49 3.03
CA ILE A 85 -5.01 -8.29 2.83
C ILE A 85 -5.92 -7.13 2.46
N LEU A 86 -5.51 -5.92 2.80
CA LEU A 86 -6.23 -4.69 2.45
C LEU A 86 -5.54 -3.98 1.31
N SER A 87 -6.33 -3.60 0.32
CA SER A 87 -5.87 -2.86 -0.87
C SER A 87 -6.30 -1.40 -0.82
N THR A 88 -5.39 -0.50 -1.17
CA THR A 88 -5.70 0.93 -1.32
C THR A 88 -6.61 1.22 -2.52
N PHE A 89 -6.78 0.26 -3.42
CA PHE A 89 -7.56 0.41 -4.65
C PHE A 89 -9.00 -0.08 -4.47
N GLY A 90 -9.78 0.69 -3.70
CA GLY A 90 -11.22 0.53 -3.72
C GLY A 90 -11.81 1.01 -5.06
N ASN A 91 -12.85 0.35 -5.54
CA ASN A 91 -13.56 0.78 -6.75
C ASN A 91 -15.08 0.64 -6.58
N CYS A 92 -15.87 1.43 -7.32
CA CYS A 92 -17.31 1.38 -7.22
C CYS A 92 -17.97 0.39 -8.19
N GLY A 93 -17.24 -0.08 -9.20
CA GLY A 93 -17.72 -1.03 -10.20
C GLY A 93 -18.65 -0.47 -11.28
N HIS A 94 -19.08 0.81 -11.21
CA HIS A 94 -20.11 1.38 -12.07
C HIS A 94 -19.85 2.81 -12.58
N CYS A 95 -18.65 3.36 -12.35
CA CYS A 95 -18.26 4.62 -13.01
C CYS A 95 -17.62 4.31 -14.37
N PRO A 96 -17.52 5.30 -15.27
CA PRO A 96 -16.94 5.09 -16.59
C PRO A 96 -15.58 4.38 -16.57
N GLU A 97 -14.70 4.75 -15.65
CA GLU A 97 -13.38 4.14 -15.54
C GLU A 97 -13.47 2.65 -15.15
N CYS A 98 -14.41 2.29 -14.27
CA CYS A 98 -14.62 0.90 -13.89
C CYS A 98 -15.22 0.10 -15.04
N GLU A 99 -16.20 0.65 -15.75
CA GLU A 99 -16.86 0.00 -16.90
C GLU A 99 -15.90 -0.19 -18.08
N ASP A 100 -14.95 0.75 -18.27
CA ASP A 100 -13.87 0.66 -19.27
C ASP A 100 -12.74 -0.31 -18.86
N GLY A 101 -12.85 -0.99 -17.71
CA GLY A 101 -11.83 -1.94 -17.23
C GLY A 101 -10.62 -1.30 -16.54
N HIS A 102 -10.74 -0.07 -16.11
CA HIS A 102 -9.70 0.68 -15.40
C HIS A 102 -10.10 1.00 -13.94
N PRO A 103 -10.45 -0.02 -13.11
CA PRO A 103 -10.94 0.21 -11.73
C PRO A 103 -9.93 0.92 -10.83
N GLY A 104 -8.64 0.85 -11.13
CA GLY A 104 -7.60 1.59 -10.41
C GLY A 104 -7.71 3.11 -10.56
N ASN A 105 -8.44 3.59 -11.59
CA ASN A 105 -8.70 5.00 -11.84
C ASN A 105 -10.12 5.41 -11.40
N CYS A 106 -10.77 4.60 -10.58
CA CYS A 106 -12.14 4.86 -10.12
C CYS A 106 -12.27 6.23 -9.47
N ARG A 107 -13.18 7.06 -10.00
CA ARG A 107 -13.43 8.42 -9.46
C ARG A 107 -14.17 8.43 -8.12
N ASN A 108 -14.81 7.33 -7.76
CA ASN A 108 -15.59 7.17 -6.51
C ASN A 108 -14.86 6.30 -5.48
N GLY A 109 -13.60 5.96 -5.72
CA GLY A 109 -12.82 5.08 -4.86
C GLY A 109 -11.33 5.42 -4.91
N GLY A 110 -10.50 4.46 -4.52
CA GLY A 110 -9.06 4.62 -4.50
C GLY A 110 -8.57 5.52 -3.36
N MET A 111 -7.36 6.03 -3.49
CA MET A 111 -6.68 6.83 -2.45
C MET A 111 -7.32 8.22 -2.21
N GLY A 112 -8.19 8.68 -3.12
CA GLY A 112 -8.82 10.00 -3.03
C GLY A 112 -10.15 10.02 -2.27
N GLY A 113 -10.71 8.87 -1.94
CA GLY A 113 -11.91 8.79 -1.11
C GLY A 113 -11.56 9.10 0.35
N LEU A 114 -12.22 10.08 0.93
CA LEU A 114 -12.02 10.47 2.32
C LEU A 114 -13.24 10.04 3.13
N THR A 115 -13.06 9.07 4.00
CA THR A 115 -14.09 8.66 4.96
C THR A 115 -13.61 8.92 6.38
N GLN A 116 -14.56 9.01 7.30
CA GLN A 116 -14.34 9.26 8.71
C GLN A 116 -14.95 8.12 9.54
N PRO A 117 -14.41 6.90 9.46
CA PRO A 117 -14.97 5.75 10.16
C PRO A 117 -14.64 5.73 11.65
N TYR A 118 -13.84 6.65 12.12
CA TYR A 118 -13.35 6.71 13.49
C TYR A 118 -13.75 8.00 14.18
N ARG A 119 -13.77 7.95 15.51
CA ARG A 119 -13.79 9.13 16.36
C ARG A 119 -12.92 8.92 17.58
N GLU A 120 -12.49 10.02 18.17
CA GLU A 120 -11.97 10.10 19.52
C GLU A 120 -12.73 11.20 20.24
N GLU A 121 -13.40 10.85 21.34
CA GLU A 121 -14.35 11.75 22.01
C GLU A 121 -15.41 12.26 21.02
N ASP A 122 -15.51 13.59 20.81
CA ASP A 122 -16.45 14.22 19.87
C ASP A 122 -15.84 14.50 18.49
N GLN A 123 -14.54 14.19 18.29
CA GLN A 123 -13.83 14.48 17.04
C GLN A 123 -13.83 13.29 16.07
N LEU A 124 -14.36 13.51 14.87
CA LEU A 124 -14.25 12.53 13.79
C LEU A 124 -12.84 12.51 13.21
N LEU A 125 -12.33 11.30 12.91
CA LEU A 125 -11.02 11.07 12.34
C LEU A 125 -11.14 10.49 10.93
N TYR A 126 -10.39 11.07 10.00
CA TYR A 126 -10.24 10.50 8.67
C TYR A 126 -9.40 9.22 8.70
N ASN A 127 -9.44 8.46 7.62
CA ASN A 127 -8.57 7.31 7.41
C ASN A 127 -7.69 7.50 6.18
N PHE A 128 -6.41 7.18 6.31
CA PHE A 128 -5.49 7.25 5.19
C PHE A 128 -5.80 6.16 4.16
N ALA A 129 -5.88 6.55 2.88
CA ALA A 129 -6.11 5.66 1.74
C ALA A 129 -7.39 4.80 1.86
N ASN A 130 -8.43 5.29 2.53
CA ASN A 130 -9.66 4.55 2.86
C ASN A 130 -9.43 3.26 3.66
N ILE A 131 -8.32 3.16 4.37
CA ILE A 131 -7.97 2.02 5.22
C ILE A 131 -7.75 2.50 6.66
N GLY A 132 -6.73 3.35 6.90
CA GLY A 132 -6.36 3.77 8.25
C GLY A 132 -5.92 2.56 9.08
N ALA A 133 -4.80 1.93 8.71
CA ALA A 133 -4.42 0.61 9.24
C ALA A 133 -3.68 0.64 10.57
N PHE A 134 -3.21 1.79 11.05
CA PHE A 134 -2.51 1.85 12.33
C PHE A 134 -3.47 1.96 13.52
N VAL A 135 -4.41 1.03 13.56
CA VAL A 135 -5.45 0.87 14.57
C VAL A 135 -5.80 -0.62 14.70
N GLN A 136 -6.48 -1.03 15.77
CA GLN A 136 -6.79 -2.44 15.97
C GLN A 136 -7.87 -2.98 15.02
N GLU A 137 -8.85 -2.17 14.63
CA GLU A 137 -9.90 -2.57 13.69
C GLU A 137 -10.19 -1.45 12.70
N THR A 138 -10.51 -1.81 11.47
CA THR A 138 -10.93 -0.88 10.42
C THR A 138 -12.19 -1.36 9.70
N ILE A 139 -12.87 -0.43 9.05
CA ILE A 139 -13.98 -0.70 8.13
C ILE A 139 -13.55 -0.29 6.72
N VAL A 140 -13.61 -1.22 5.79
CA VAL A 140 -13.27 -1.03 4.38
C VAL A 140 -14.40 -1.51 3.47
N ASN A 141 -14.35 -1.15 2.19
CA ASN A 141 -15.26 -1.72 1.21
C ASN A 141 -14.86 -3.17 0.89
N GLU A 142 -15.80 -4.05 0.54
CA GLU A 142 -15.53 -5.45 0.24
C GLU A 142 -14.47 -5.64 -0.85
N ASN A 143 -14.41 -4.77 -1.86
CA ASN A 143 -13.43 -4.85 -2.93
C ASN A 143 -11.99 -4.42 -2.54
N GLN A 144 -11.81 -3.87 -1.34
CA GLN A 144 -10.50 -3.63 -0.73
C GLN A 144 -10.03 -4.82 0.11
N CYS A 145 -10.91 -5.78 0.38
CA CYS A 145 -10.70 -6.94 1.23
C CYS A 145 -10.40 -8.16 0.36
N ILE A 146 -9.14 -8.54 0.21
CA ILE A 146 -8.73 -9.66 -0.65
C ILE A 146 -8.45 -10.88 0.23
N PRO A 147 -9.28 -11.95 0.14
CA PRO A 147 -9.04 -13.19 0.87
C PRO A 147 -7.72 -13.85 0.48
N ILE A 148 -7.01 -14.36 1.48
CA ILE A 148 -5.75 -15.08 1.32
C ILE A 148 -5.82 -16.44 2.03
N PRO A 149 -4.95 -17.40 1.66
CA PRO A 149 -4.83 -18.65 2.40
C PRO A 149 -4.51 -18.42 3.87
N LYS A 150 -5.17 -19.16 4.76
CA LYS A 150 -5.01 -19.00 6.22
C LYS A 150 -3.60 -19.34 6.71
N GLU A 151 -2.86 -20.11 5.93
CA GLU A 151 -1.47 -20.49 6.19
C GLU A 151 -0.49 -19.38 5.91
N MET A 152 -0.90 -18.35 5.16
CA MET A 152 -0.02 -17.21 4.83
C MET A 152 0.22 -16.37 6.08
N PRO A 153 1.48 -16.12 6.47
CA PRO A 153 1.79 -15.27 7.61
C PRO A 153 1.29 -13.83 7.39
N LEU A 154 0.43 -13.35 8.27
CA LEU A 154 -0.21 -12.03 8.14
C LEU A 154 0.81 -10.88 8.13
N ALA A 155 1.94 -11.03 8.84
CA ALA A 155 3.01 -10.04 8.83
C ALA A 155 3.61 -9.84 7.42
N SER A 156 3.88 -10.91 6.69
CA SER A 156 4.35 -10.83 5.30
C SER A 156 3.24 -10.39 4.35
N ALA A 157 2.02 -10.90 4.57
CA ALA A 157 0.86 -10.58 3.76
C ALA A 157 0.50 -9.09 3.79
N SER A 158 0.73 -8.40 4.92
CA SER A 158 0.40 -6.97 5.05
C SER A 158 1.09 -6.09 3.99
N LEU A 159 2.28 -6.48 3.53
CA LEU A 159 3.05 -5.73 2.53
C LEU A 159 2.50 -5.87 1.10
N ILE A 160 1.62 -6.86 0.86
CA ILE A 160 1.11 -7.15 -0.49
C ILE A 160 0.24 -6.00 -0.99
N GLY A 161 -0.56 -5.38 -0.13
CA GLY A 161 -1.55 -4.36 -0.49
C GLY A 161 -0.97 -3.08 -1.11
N CYS A 162 0.34 -2.84 -0.96
CA CYS A 162 1.01 -1.67 -1.55
C CYS A 162 2.37 -2.03 -2.16
N GLY A 163 3.39 -2.28 -1.33
CA GLY A 163 4.78 -2.42 -1.81
C GLY A 163 4.96 -3.53 -2.83
N VAL A 164 4.37 -4.70 -2.58
CA VAL A 164 4.50 -5.86 -3.48
C VAL A 164 3.77 -5.62 -4.79
N ILE A 165 2.48 -5.24 -4.75
CA ILE A 165 1.71 -5.02 -6.00
C ILE A 165 2.24 -3.84 -6.81
N THR A 166 2.83 -2.83 -6.17
CA THR A 166 3.46 -1.70 -6.85
C THR A 166 4.69 -2.17 -7.64
N GLY A 167 5.59 -2.92 -7.00
CA GLY A 167 6.78 -3.44 -7.65
C GLY A 167 6.46 -4.44 -8.77
N THR A 168 5.60 -5.41 -8.49
CA THR A 168 5.19 -6.42 -9.48
C THR A 168 4.41 -5.79 -10.64
N GLY A 169 3.51 -4.87 -10.35
CA GLY A 169 2.73 -4.14 -11.37
C GLY A 169 3.61 -3.29 -12.29
N ALA A 170 4.70 -2.71 -11.77
CA ALA A 170 5.67 -2.00 -12.59
C ALA A 170 6.29 -2.90 -13.66
N VAL A 171 6.61 -4.15 -13.32
CA VAL A 171 7.20 -5.13 -14.25
C VAL A 171 6.17 -5.70 -15.21
N PHE A 172 5.08 -6.26 -14.67
CA PHE A 172 4.11 -7.02 -15.51
C PHE A 172 3.21 -6.10 -16.33
N ASN A 173 2.73 -5.00 -15.72
CA ASN A 173 1.67 -4.21 -16.33
C ASN A 173 2.22 -2.95 -17.03
N ARG A 174 3.22 -2.29 -16.42
CA ARG A 174 3.73 -1.01 -16.93
C ARG A 174 4.88 -1.17 -17.90
N ALA A 175 5.97 -1.83 -17.49
CA ALA A 175 7.15 -2.05 -18.34
C ALA A 175 6.93 -3.22 -19.30
N LYS A 176 6.05 -4.17 -18.94
CA LYS A 176 5.77 -5.39 -19.75
C LYS A 176 7.05 -6.15 -20.08
N VAL A 177 7.90 -6.33 -19.08
CA VAL A 177 9.18 -7.03 -19.19
C VAL A 177 8.96 -8.42 -19.78
N GLN A 178 9.83 -8.80 -20.70
CA GLN A 178 9.79 -10.10 -21.38
C GLN A 178 10.95 -10.98 -20.94
N ILE A 179 10.83 -12.28 -21.19
CA ILE A 179 11.91 -13.25 -20.99
C ILE A 179 13.14 -12.81 -21.81
N GLY A 180 14.30 -12.75 -21.15
CA GLY A 180 15.56 -12.38 -21.79
C GLY A 180 15.87 -10.87 -21.75
N ASP A 181 14.96 -10.02 -21.30
CA ASP A 181 15.21 -8.58 -21.18
C ASP A 181 16.31 -8.28 -20.15
N THR A 182 16.93 -7.10 -20.31
CA THR A 182 17.76 -6.47 -19.28
C THR A 182 16.95 -5.42 -18.55
N VAL A 183 16.90 -5.51 -17.22
CA VAL A 183 16.14 -4.62 -16.36
C VAL A 183 17.08 -3.86 -15.45
N VAL A 184 16.94 -2.54 -15.38
CA VAL A 184 17.66 -1.68 -14.42
C VAL A 184 16.67 -1.17 -13.38
N VAL A 185 16.97 -1.43 -12.10
CA VAL A 185 16.16 -1.03 -10.96
C VAL A 185 16.91 0.00 -10.13
N ILE A 186 16.40 1.22 -10.10
CA ILE A 186 16.99 2.34 -9.37
C ILE A 186 16.29 2.46 -8.02
N GLY A 187 17.01 2.14 -6.95
CA GLY A 187 16.53 2.07 -5.58
C GLY A 187 16.14 0.64 -5.16
N ALA A 188 16.95 0.01 -4.31
CA ALA A 188 16.71 -1.30 -3.70
C ALA A 188 16.02 -1.13 -2.32
N GLY A 189 14.90 -0.39 -2.29
CA GLY A 189 13.96 -0.33 -1.17
C GLY A 189 12.84 -1.35 -1.33
N GLY A 190 11.80 -1.30 -0.47
CA GLY A 190 10.69 -2.26 -0.49
C GLY A 190 10.06 -2.45 -1.87
N VAL A 191 9.73 -1.37 -2.59
CA VAL A 191 9.19 -1.45 -3.96
C VAL A 191 10.24 -1.98 -4.94
N GLY A 192 11.48 -1.47 -4.88
CA GLY A 192 12.56 -1.91 -5.79
C GLY A 192 12.91 -3.38 -5.65
N LEU A 193 12.92 -3.93 -4.45
CA LEU A 193 13.10 -5.37 -4.21
C LEU A 193 11.99 -6.20 -4.87
N ASN A 194 10.75 -5.73 -4.79
CA ASN A 194 9.63 -6.41 -5.47
C ASN A 194 9.68 -6.26 -7.00
N VAL A 195 10.26 -5.17 -7.54
CA VAL A 195 10.58 -5.04 -8.98
C VAL A 195 11.64 -6.06 -9.38
N ILE A 196 12.72 -6.19 -8.61
CA ILE A 196 13.79 -7.17 -8.85
C ILE A 196 13.22 -8.59 -8.86
N GLN A 197 12.44 -8.94 -7.83
CA GLN A 197 11.82 -10.26 -7.73
C GLN A 197 10.88 -10.54 -8.90
N ALA A 198 10.04 -9.58 -9.29
CA ALA A 198 9.14 -9.74 -10.42
C ALA A 198 9.89 -9.89 -11.76
N ALA A 199 10.96 -9.12 -11.98
CA ALA A 199 11.81 -9.26 -13.16
C ALA A 199 12.47 -10.63 -13.23
N ASN A 200 12.93 -11.16 -12.09
CA ASN A 200 13.48 -12.51 -11.99
C ASN A 200 12.41 -13.56 -12.31
N LEU A 201 11.19 -13.42 -11.79
CA LEU A 201 10.07 -14.34 -12.06
C LEU A 201 9.66 -14.35 -13.55
N VAL A 202 9.77 -13.22 -14.25
CA VAL A 202 9.53 -13.16 -15.70
C VAL A 202 10.62 -13.87 -16.49
N GLY A 203 11.82 -14.01 -15.95
CA GLY A 203 12.98 -14.57 -16.64
C GLY A 203 13.80 -13.50 -17.36
N ALA A 204 13.90 -12.30 -16.82
CA ALA A 204 14.87 -11.31 -17.31
C ALA A 204 16.30 -11.90 -17.26
N SER A 205 17.09 -11.67 -18.31
CA SER A 205 18.44 -12.23 -18.42
C SER A 205 19.48 -11.49 -17.57
N GLN A 206 19.24 -10.21 -17.31
CA GLN A 206 20.09 -9.37 -16.47
C GLN A 206 19.21 -8.42 -15.64
N ILE A 207 19.50 -8.33 -14.35
CA ILE A 207 18.79 -7.46 -13.43
C ILE A 207 19.82 -6.66 -12.63
N VAL A 208 20.01 -5.41 -13.03
CA VAL A 208 20.98 -4.48 -12.43
C VAL A 208 20.27 -3.64 -11.37
N ALA A 209 20.57 -3.89 -10.11
CA ALA A 209 20.08 -3.05 -9.01
C ALA A 209 21.07 -1.91 -8.72
N ILE A 210 20.57 -0.70 -8.52
CA ILE A 210 21.37 0.48 -8.20
C ILE A 210 20.83 1.08 -6.90
N ASP A 211 21.67 1.24 -5.88
CA ASP A 211 21.30 1.95 -4.64
C ASP A 211 22.50 2.73 -4.08
N ARG A 212 22.25 3.64 -3.16
CA ARG A 212 23.28 4.41 -2.47
C ARG A 212 23.88 3.66 -1.29
N VAL A 213 23.17 2.65 -0.79
CA VAL A 213 23.48 1.89 0.42
C VAL A 213 24.04 0.53 0.01
N ALA A 214 25.36 0.35 0.17
CA ALA A 214 26.07 -0.87 -0.24
C ALA A 214 25.55 -2.14 0.48
N GLU A 215 25.13 -2.00 1.73
CA GLU A 215 24.63 -3.10 2.57
C GLU A 215 23.37 -3.78 2.02
N LYS A 216 22.69 -3.12 1.08
CA LYS A 216 21.50 -3.68 0.41
C LYS A 216 21.85 -4.69 -0.70
N GLU A 217 23.11 -4.81 -1.10
CA GLU A 217 23.53 -5.72 -2.18
C GLU A 217 23.11 -7.16 -1.91
N SER A 218 23.40 -7.68 -0.72
CA SER A 218 23.04 -9.07 -0.36
C SER A 218 21.55 -9.31 -0.53
N LEU A 219 20.73 -8.43 0.03
CA LEU A 219 19.27 -8.54 -0.07
C LEU A 219 18.77 -8.42 -1.51
N ALA A 220 19.34 -7.50 -2.31
CA ALA A 220 18.97 -7.37 -3.71
C ALA A 220 19.28 -8.64 -4.51
N ARG A 221 20.41 -9.28 -4.23
CA ARG A 221 20.79 -10.57 -4.86
C ARG A 221 19.85 -11.70 -4.43
N ASP A 222 19.48 -11.77 -3.16
CA ASP A 222 18.52 -12.75 -2.64
C ASP A 222 17.16 -12.62 -3.34
N PHE A 223 16.78 -11.41 -3.76
CA PHE A 223 15.58 -11.14 -4.55
C PHE A 223 15.75 -11.38 -6.06
N GLY A 224 16.96 -11.65 -6.53
CA GLY A 224 17.24 -12.05 -7.91
C GLY A 224 18.03 -11.03 -8.74
N ALA A 225 18.63 -10.00 -8.15
CA ALA A 225 19.53 -9.12 -8.88
C ALA A 225 20.78 -9.88 -9.34
N THR A 226 21.13 -9.77 -10.62
CA THR A 226 22.37 -10.31 -11.18
C THR A 226 23.57 -9.43 -10.88
N ASP A 227 23.34 -8.13 -10.87
CA ASP A 227 24.35 -7.10 -10.66
C ASP A 227 23.87 -6.06 -9.64
N PHE A 228 24.83 -5.49 -8.89
CA PHE A 228 24.55 -4.40 -7.96
C PHE A 228 25.56 -3.28 -8.14
N ILE A 229 25.10 -2.06 -8.24
CA ILE A 229 25.93 -0.87 -8.40
C ILE A 229 25.66 0.08 -7.23
N VAL A 230 26.70 0.41 -6.48
CA VAL A 230 26.63 1.47 -5.48
C VAL A 230 26.81 2.81 -6.19
N SER A 231 25.80 3.69 -6.09
CA SER A 231 25.86 5.02 -6.66
C SER A 231 26.14 6.06 -5.59
N GLU A 232 27.27 6.75 -5.68
CA GLU A 232 27.62 7.85 -4.79
C GLU A 232 26.87 9.15 -5.13
N LEU A 233 26.35 9.26 -6.35
CA LEU A 233 25.61 10.42 -6.85
C LEU A 233 24.12 10.18 -6.80
N SER A 234 23.36 11.23 -6.45
CA SER A 234 21.91 11.24 -6.68
C SER A 234 21.64 11.07 -8.17
N LEU A 235 20.96 9.97 -8.55
CA LEU A 235 20.62 9.66 -9.94
C LEU A 235 19.75 10.73 -10.63
N ILE A 236 19.15 11.63 -9.86
CA ILE A 236 18.46 12.84 -10.36
C ILE A 236 19.38 13.68 -11.26
N HIS A 237 20.69 13.68 -11.01
CA HIS A 237 21.64 14.43 -11.83
C HIS A 237 22.12 13.70 -13.09
N ILE A 238 21.83 12.39 -13.19
CA ILE A 238 22.20 11.56 -14.35
C ILE A 238 21.04 11.48 -15.36
N SER A 239 19.81 11.68 -14.90
CA SER A 239 18.60 11.54 -15.69
C SER A 239 18.04 12.84 -16.28
N GLU A 240 18.68 13.98 -16.08
CA GLU A 240 18.29 15.18 -16.82
C GLU A 240 18.60 14.97 -18.32
N PRO A 241 17.57 14.92 -19.18
CA PRO A 241 17.83 14.92 -20.61
C PRO A 241 18.50 16.24 -20.95
N THR A 242 19.74 16.18 -21.44
CA THR A 242 20.37 17.32 -22.07
C THR A 242 19.43 17.82 -23.17
N ARG A 243 18.69 18.90 -22.93
CA ARG A 243 18.01 19.64 -23.99
C ARG A 243 19.09 20.09 -24.94
N ARG A 244 19.19 19.40 -26.07
CA ARG A 244 19.91 19.96 -27.21
C ARG A 244 19.09 21.16 -27.67
N SER A 245 19.69 22.35 -27.52
CA SER A 245 19.26 23.60 -28.11
C SER A 245 19.18 23.48 -29.64
#